data_ccfdc15e2c66d6cb5c11e8d35c392af7
#
_entry.id   ccfdc15e2c66d6cb5c11e8d35c392af7
#
_cell.length_a   1.000
_cell.length_b   1.000
_cell.length_c   1.000
_cell.angle_alpha   90.00
_cell.angle_beta   90.00
_cell.angle_gamma   90.00
#
_symmetry.space_group_name_H-M   'P 1'
#
loop_
_entity.id
_entity.type
_entity.pdbx_description
1 polymer ?
#
loop_
_entity_poly.entity_id
_entity_poly.type
_entity_poly.pdbx_seq_one_letter_code
_entity_poly.pdbx_strand_id
1 'polypeptide(L)'
;MKIALLFDGASALGKSPDLAILETVEAVEAVLAAEGNKVVRVPVNTDGRWIERTRRTKCDVAFNLCEGIDGVAELEPTVISALEVLGIPFTGSSSWTTSLCLRKHVVNAILDRCRLPIPRFAIVRRGDPIPAVGFPAICKPAAEDASVGVEQRSVVRTARALAERVNSMHERWGEVIVQRYIDGREVNVGIVGDTVLPVSEIQFDAMPKGMWRIVSYRSKWASGSDEDSGAQPQCPANLSTELTEELQRIALQAWQVVGGDGYGRVDFRIDRAGKPWILEVNSNPDISPDAGLARMAGVEGLDYGALVRAICERGLHRERPSTSDQWALAQRLSGVMVEEQGAALELFAVGQR
;
A
#
# COMPACT_ATOMS: atom_id res chain seq x y z
N MET A 1 10.93 27.06 -4.82
CA MET A 1 10.42 26.63 -3.52
C MET A 1 11.53 26.00 -2.68
N LYS A 2 11.30 25.82 -1.39
CA LYS A 2 12.18 25.06 -0.49
C LYS A 2 11.49 23.76 -0.08
N ILE A 3 12.13 22.64 -0.34
CA ILE A 3 11.56 21.30 -0.14
C ILE A 3 12.40 20.56 0.89
N ALA A 4 11.74 20.00 1.93
CA ALA A 4 12.39 19.05 2.83
C ALA A 4 12.16 17.63 2.26
N LEU A 5 13.25 16.93 1.90
CA LEU A 5 13.18 15.55 1.41
C LEU A 5 13.48 14.59 2.58
N LEU A 6 12.42 13.93 3.08
CA LEU A 6 12.48 13.02 4.22
C LEU A 6 12.63 11.58 3.72
N PHE A 7 13.48 10.81 4.38
CA PHE A 7 13.74 9.40 4.10
C PHE A 7 14.29 8.67 5.32
N ASP A 8 14.17 7.34 5.38
CA ASP A 8 14.67 6.56 6.53
C ASP A 8 16.19 6.70 6.68
N GLY A 9 16.62 7.19 7.84
CA GLY A 9 18.02 7.46 8.14
C GLY A 9 18.88 6.20 8.34
N ALA A 10 18.30 5.05 8.62
CA ALA A 10 19.03 3.78 8.72
C ALA A 10 19.68 3.41 7.38
N SER A 11 19.03 3.72 6.28
CA SER A 11 19.54 3.51 4.92
C SER A 11 20.78 4.38 4.64
N ALA A 12 20.78 5.63 5.12
CA ALA A 12 21.91 6.53 5.00
C ALA A 12 23.17 6.08 5.78
N LEU A 13 22.98 5.21 6.80
CA LEU A 13 24.06 4.66 7.61
C LEU A 13 24.50 3.26 7.15
N GLY A 14 23.96 2.73 6.04
CA GLY A 14 24.23 1.37 5.56
C GLY A 14 23.73 0.28 6.54
N LYS A 15 22.82 0.64 7.45
CA LYS A 15 22.24 -0.27 8.46
C LYS A 15 20.94 -0.92 8.01
N SER A 16 20.35 -0.45 6.92
CA SER A 16 19.21 -1.07 6.25
C SER A 16 19.70 -1.86 5.04
N PRO A 17 19.11 -3.02 4.72
CA PRO A 17 19.33 -3.70 3.45
C PRO A 17 18.81 -2.90 2.25
N ASP A 18 18.05 -1.85 2.50
CA ASP A 18 17.41 -1.02 1.48
C ASP A 18 18.33 0.14 1.03
N LEU A 19 19.35 -0.20 0.25
CA LEU A 19 20.16 0.79 -0.45
C LEU A 19 19.37 1.47 -1.59
N ALA A 20 18.28 0.86 -2.06
CA ALA A 20 17.45 1.36 -3.14
C ALA A 20 16.78 2.70 -2.79
N ILE A 21 16.48 2.94 -1.52
CA ILE A 21 15.91 4.24 -1.11
C ILE A 21 16.84 5.42 -1.38
N LEU A 22 18.17 5.23 -1.30
CA LEU A 22 19.11 6.32 -1.58
C LEU A 22 19.12 6.67 -3.06
N GLU A 23 18.98 5.70 -3.95
CA GLU A 23 18.85 5.93 -5.39
C GLU A 23 17.56 6.70 -5.69
N THR A 24 16.45 6.35 -5.00
CA THR A 24 15.19 7.10 -5.10
C THR A 24 15.34 8.53 -4.58
N VAL A 25 16.00 8.73 -3.43
CA VAL A 25 16.29 10.06 -2.88
C VAL A 25 17.07 10.91 -3.87
N GLU A 26 18.11 10.35 -4.49
CA GLU A 26 18.93 11.05 -5.49
C GLU A 26 18.14 11.40 -6.75
N ALA A 27 17.33 10.46 -7.24
CA ALA A 27 16.50 10.68 -8.43
C ALA A 27 15.43 11.76 -8.18
N VAL A 28 14.73 11.72 -7.05
CA VAL A 28 13.73 12.73 -6.67
C VAL A 28 14.39 14.10 -6.46
N GLU A 29 15.51 14.15 -5.74
CA GLU A 29 16.25 15.41 -5.53
C GLU A 29 16.70 16.02 -6.87
N ALA A 30 17.23 15.20 -7.78
CA ALA A 30 17.68 15.68 -9.09
C ALA A 30 16.54 16.33 -9.89
N VAL A 31 15.35 15.70 -9.90
CA VAL A 31 14.16 16.26 -10.56
C VAL A 31 13.76 17.58 -9.92
N LEU A 32 13.60 17.61 -8.60
CA LEU A 32 13.15 18.80 -7.88
C LEU A 32 14.16 19.96 -7.97
N ALA A 33 15.47 19.66 -7.94
CA ALA A 33 16.52 20.66 -8.09
C ALA A 33 16.58 21.23 -9.50
N ALA A 34 16.37 20.41 -10.54
CA ALA A 34 16.32 20.86 -11.94
C ALA A 34 15.22 21.91 -12.19
N GLU A 35 14.15 21.89 -11.39
CA GLU A 35 13.08 22.90 -11.40
C GLU A 35 13.45 24.19 -10.62
N GLY A 36 14.69 24.35 -10.20
CA GLY A 36 15.16 25.49 -9.42
C GLY A 36 14.74 25.50 -7.96
N ASN A 37 14.26 24.37 -7.43
CA ASN A 37 13.90 24.26 -6.02
C ASN A 37 15.15 24.05 -5.15
N LYS A 38 15.11 24.56 -3.91
CA LYS A 38 16.13 24.25 -2.89
C LYS A 38 15.70 23.01 -2.11
N VAL A 39 16.31 21.88 -2.40
CA VAL A 39 16.05 20.62 -1.69
C VAL A 39 16.97 20.50 -0.46
N VAL A 40 16.41 20.06 0.67
CA VAL A 40 17.15 19.80 1.91
C VAL A 40 16.86 18.37 2.34
N ARG A 41 17.84 17.49 2.27
CA ARG A 41 17.73 16.10 2.76
C ARG A 41 17.60 16.08 4.29
N VAL A 42 16.60 15.34 4.77
CA VAL A 42 16.32 15.17 6.19
C VAL A 42 16.21 13.68 6.49
N PRO A 43 17.30 13.01 6.91
CA PRO A 43 17.22 11.64 7.37
C PRO A 43 16.41 11.57 8.68
N VAL A 44 15.47 10.63 8.70
CA VAL A 44 14.55 10.37 9.80
C VAL A 44 15.07 9.20 10.62
N ASN A 45 15.17 9.38 11.93
CA ASN A 45 15.67 8.37 12.86
C ASN A 45 14.84 8.36 14.15
N THR A 46 14.92 7.29 14.92
CA THR A 46 14.22 7.15 16.21
C THR A 46 14.68 8.14 17.29
N ASP A 47 15.79 8.87 17.08
CA ASP A 47 16.25 9.92 18.00
C ASP A 47 15.37 11.18 17.99
N GLY A 48 14.45 11.30 17.04
CA GLY A 48 13.48 12.39 16.91
C GLY A 48 14.02 13.75 16.51
N ARG A 49 15.35 13.92 16.35
CA ARG A 49 15.99 15.21 16.02
C ARG A 49 15.58 15.75 14.66
N TRP A 50 15.15 14.87 13.75
CA TRP A 50 14.66 15.21 12.43
C TRP A 50 13.42 16.13 12.49
N ILE A 51 12.58 16.04 13.52
CA ILE A 51 11.39 16.88 13.69
C ILE A 51 11.79 18.35 13.77
N GLU A 52 12.71 18.67 14.70
CA GLU A 52 13.22 20.05 14.85
C GLU A 52 14.04 20.49 13.62
N ARG A 53 14.79 19.56 13.00
CA ARG A 53 15.51 19.83 11.75
C ARG A 53 14.54 20.21 10.64
N THR A 54 13.45 19.44 10.46
CA THR A 54 12.40 19.73 9.47
C THR A 54 11.76 21.08 9.75
N ARG A 55 11.36 21.37 10.97
CA ARG A 55 10.80 22.67 11.37
C ARG A 55 11.73 23.83 11.05
N ARG A 56 13.03 23.68 11.27
CA ARG A 56 14.05 24.71 10.98
C ARG A 56 14.28 24.90 9.49
N THR A 57 13.94 23.95 8.64
CA THR A 57 14.06 24.16 7.19
C THR A 57 13.17 25.28 6.71
N LYS A 58 12.01 25.52 7.35
CA LYS A 58 10.95 26.40 6.87
C LYS A 58 10.63 26.10 5.40
N CYS A 59 10.45 24.81 5.11
CA CYS A 59 10.11 24.34 3.77
C CYS A 59 8.66 24.70 3.41
N ASP A 60 8.42 24.86 2.13
CA ASP A 60 7.08 25.06 1.57
C ASP A 60 6.30 23.73 1.56
N VAL A 61 7.01 22.62 1.33
CA VAL A 61 6.48 21.25 1.34
C VAL A 61 7.54 20.26 1.81
N ALA A 62 7.11 19.20 2.48
CA ALA A 62 7.91 18.03 2.80
C ALA A 62 7.61 16.91 1.77
N PHE A 63 8.62 16.52 1.00
CA PHE A 63 8.54 15.34 0.16
C PHE A 63 8.92 14.12 1.01
N ASN A 64 7.94 13.26 1.31
CA ASN A 64 8.10 12.14 2.23
C ASN A 64 8.34 10.83 1.46
N LEU A 65 9.51 10.23 1.66
CA LEU A 65 9.89 8.92 1.14
C LEU A 65 10.08 7.89 2.26
N CYS A 66 9.65 8.20 3.49
CA CYS A 66 9.78 7.27 4.59
C CYS A 66 8.74 6.16 4.49
N GLU A 67 9.18 4.91 4.42
CA GLU A 67 8.38 3.69 4.57
C GLU A 67 8.52 3.09 5.99
N GLY A 68 9.07 3.87 6.92
CA GLY A 68 9.32 3.51 8.31
C GLY A 68 10.30 4.46 8.97
N ILE A 69 10.73 4.12 10.18
CA ILE A 69 11.83 4.79 10.90
C ILE A 69 12.80 3.72 11.41
N ASP A 70 14.07 3.84 11.04
CA ASP A 70 15.13 2.87 11.39
C ASP A 70 14.74 1.43 11.01
N GLY A 71 14.08 1.26 9.86
CA GLY A 71 13.63 -0.03 9.34
C GLY A 71 12.37 -0.60 10.03
N VAL A 72 11.69 0.18 10.86
CA VAL A 72 10.43 -0.22 11.51
C VAL A 72 9.25 0.39 10.76
N ALA A 73 8.59 -0.41 9.93
CA ALA A 73 7.45 0.02 9.09
C ALA A 73 6.28 0.57 9.92
N GLU A 74 6.01 0.02 11.09
CA GLU A 74 4.93 0.49 11.98
C GLU A 74 5.10 1.95 12.43
N LEU A 75 6.31 2.51 12.31
CA LEU A 75 6.60 3.91 12.63
C LEU A 75 6.40 4.87 11.45
N GLU A 76 6.09 4.39 10.26
CA GLU A 76 5.85 5.23 9.07
C GLU A 76 4.81 6.35 9.34
N PRO A 77 3.62 6.07 9.93
CA PRO A 77 2.63 7.11 10.21
C PRO A 77 3.11 8.20 11.17
N THR A 78 4.13 7.91 11.99
CA THR A 78 4.70 8.88 12.94
C THR A 78 5.36 10.05 12.22
N VAL A 79 5.99 9.79 11.08
CA VAL A 79 6.60 10.84 10.25
C VAL A 79 5.54 11.81 9.78
N ILE A 80 4.45 11.28 9.25
CA ILE A 80 3.33 12.04 8.72
C ILE A 80 2.61 12.80 9.84
N SER A 81 2.37 12.16 10.99
CA SER A 81 1.77 12.80 12.16
C SER A 81 2.59 14.01 12.65
N ALA A 82 3.92 13.90 12.63
CA ALA A 82 4.79 15.02 13.00
C ALA A 82 4.66 16.19 12.00
N LEU A 83 4.57 15.92 10.69
CA LEU A 83 4.34 16.95 9.67
C LEU A 83 2.97 17.61 9.84
N GLU A 84 1.93 16.83 10.14
CA GLU A 84 0.58 17.32 10.43
C GLU A 84 0.59 18.27 11.65
N VAL A 85 1.24 17.88 12.75
CA VAL A 85 1.38 18.72 13.97
C VAL A 85 2.17 19.99 13.70
N LEU A 86 3.23 19.92 12.88
CA LEU A 86 4.02 21.08 12.49
C LEU A 86 3.31 21.99 11.50
N GLY A 87 2.19 21.53 10.91
CA GLY A 87 1.45 22.25 9.90
C GLY A 87 2.23 22.44 8.59
N ILE A 88 3.16 21.53 8.29
CA ILE A 88 3.95 21.53 7.07
C ILE A 88 3.20 20.73 6.01
N PRO A 89 2.92 21.28 4.81
CA PRO A 89 2.39 20.51 3.68
C PRO A 89 3.32 19.36 3.33
N PHE A 90 2.76 18.20 2.94
CA PHE A 90 3.57 17.00 2.64
C PHE A 90 2.96 16.14 1.54
N THR A 91 3.78 15.33 0.90
CA THR A 91 3.37 14.38 -0.13
C THR A 91 2.83 13.08 0.47
N GLY A 92 1.95 12.39 -0.26
CA GLY A 92 1.38 11.11 0.16
C GLY A 92 0.10 11.25 0.99
N SER A 93 -0.37 10.16 1.56
CA SER A 93 -1.61 10.10 2.33
C SER A 93 -1.46 10.63 3.76
N SER A 94 -2.58 10.81 4.48
CA SER A 94 -2.58 11.23 5.89
C SER A 94 -2.00 10.15 6.81
N SER A 95 -1.60 10.54 8.02
CA SER A 95 -1.13 9.59 9.05
C SER A 95 -2.21 8.54 9.39
N TRP A 96 -3.48 8.94 9.37
CA TRP A 96 -4.60 8.03 9.55
C TRP A 96 -4.68 6.98 8.43
N THR A 97 -4.66 7.42 7.17
CA THR A 97 -4.72 6.52 6.02
C THR A 97 -3.54 5.55 6.00
N THR A 98 -2.33 6.05 6.25
CA THR A 98 -1.12 5.22 6.30
C THR A 98 -1.19 4.21 7.45
N SER A 99 -1.60 4.63 8.66
CA SER A 99 -1.82 3.72 9.78
C SER A 99 -2.85 2.63 9.47
N LEU A 100 -3.92 3.00 8.75
CA LEU A 100 -4.97 2.07 8.33
C LEU A 100 -4.43 1.06 7.31
N CYS A 101 -3.72 1.53 6.29
CA CYS A 101 -3.20 0.68 5.21
C CYS A 101 -2.16 -0.32 5.70
N LEU A 102 -1.35 0.02 6.69
CA LEU A 102 -0.45 -0.92 7.37
C LEU A 102 -1.18 -2.07 8.07
N ARG A 103 -2.46 -1.92 8.38
CA ARG A 103 -3.28 -2.94 9.05
C ARG A 103 -4.16 -3.69 8.06
N LYS A 104 -3.55 -4.56 7.25
CA LYS A 104 -4.19 -5.28 6.13
C LYS A 104 -5.55 -5.91 6.49
N HIS A 105 -5.67 -6.49 7.68
CA HIS A 105 -6.92 -7.11 8.13
C HIS A 105 -8.03 -6.09 8.40
N VAL A 106 -7.67 -4.88 8.89
CA VAL A 106 -8.65 -3.81 9.13
C VAL A 106 -9.14 -3.24 7.80
N VAL A 107 -8.22 -2.96 6.88
CA VAL A 107 -8.56 -2.54 5.51
C VAL A 107 -9.46 -3.57 4.84
N ASN A 108 -9.10 -4.85 4.88
CA ASN A 108 -9.90 -5.91 4.29
C ASN A 108 -11.33 -5.96 4.87
N ALA A 109 -11.47 -5.79 6.20
CA ALA A 109 -12.79 -5.77 6.84
C ALA A 109 -13.63 -4.56 6.41
N ILE A 110 -13.02 -3.39 6.26
CA ILE A 110 -13.70 -2.18 5.78
C ILE A 110 -14.12 -2.35 4.32
N LEU A 111 -13.21 -2.82 3.45
CA LEU A 111 -13.49 -3.03 2.04
C LEU A 111 -14.57 -4.09 1.81
N ASP A 112 -14.55 -5.19 2.59
CA ASP A 112 -15.60 -6.23 2.57
C ASP A 112 -16.96 -5.65 2.97
N ARG A 113 -17.01 -4.82 4.01
CA ARG A 113 -18.22 -4.12 4.42
C ARG A 113 -18.75 -3.16 3.34
N CYS A 114 -17.85 -2.57 2.56
CA CYS A 114 -18.18 -1.76 1.38
C CYS A 114 -18.49 -2.61 0.13
N ARG A 115 -18.62 -3.94 0.25
CA ARG A 115 -18.90 -4.90 -0.82
C ARG A 115 -17.86 -4.91 -1.94
N LEU A 116 -16.64 -4.49 -1.64
CA LEU A 116 -15.52 -4.64 -2.56
C LEU A 116 -14.98 -6.08 -2.54
N PRO A 117 -14.44 -6.58 -3.65
CA PRO A 117 -14.06 -7.98 -3.76
C PRO A 117 -12.79 -8.30 -2.98
N ILE A 118 -12.96 -8.83 -1.76
CA ILE A 118 -11.87 -9.25 -0.88
C ILE A 118 -11.84 -10.78 -0.76
N PRO A 119 -10.68 -11.45 -0.90
CA PRO A 119 -10.56 -12.86 -0.60
C PRO A 119 -10.92 -13.14 0.87
N ARG A 120 -11.56 -14.27 1.16
CA ARG A 120 -11.81 -14.68 2.55
C ARG A 120 -10.52 -14.63 3.37
N PHE A 121 -10.58 -14.02 4.53
CA PHE A 121 -9.42 -13.84 5.41
C PHE A 121 -9.81 -13.99 6.89
N ALA A 122 -8.81 -14.20 7.72
CA ALA A 122 -8.92 -14.08 9.17
C ALA A 122 -7.56 -13.65 9.74
N ILE A 123 -7.61 -12.94 10.88
CA ILE A 123 -6.43 -12.68 11.70
C ILE A 123 -6.27 -13.81 12.71
N VAL A 124 -5.04 -14.23 12.94
CA VAL A 124 -4.70 -15.29 13.88
C VAL A 124 -3.64 -14.76 14.85
N ARG A 125 -3.97 -14.75 16.11
CA ARG A 125 -3.05 -14.46 17.22
C ARG A 125 -2.50 -15.76 17.80
N ARG A 126 -1.45 -15.66 18.58
CA ARG A 126 -0.89 -16.85 19.26
C ARG A 126 -1.95 -17.49 20.16
N GLY A 127 -2.23 -18.77 19.91
CA GLY A 127 -3.24 -19.53 20.64
C GLY A 127 -4.64 -19.51 20.05
N ASP A 128 -4.90 -18.71 19.03
CA ASP A 128 -6.19 -18.73 18.35
C ASP A 128 -6.38 -20.02 17.53
N PRO A 129 -7.62 -20.44 17.32
CA PRO A 129 -7.93 -21.57 16.45
C PRO A 129 -7.61 -21.22 14.99
N ILE A 130 -7.16 -22.22 14.23
CA ILE A 130 -6.84 -22.04 12.81
C ILE A 130 -8.14 -21.83 12.00
N PRO A 131 -8.26 -20.73 11.25
CA PRO A 131 -9.50 -20.37 10.57
C PRO A 131 -9.72 -21.19 9.29
N ALA A 132 -10.99 -21.40 8.94
CA ALA A 132 -11.40 -22.02 7.70
C ALA A 132 -11.61 -20.98 6.59
N VAL A 133 -10.53 -20.53 5.94
CA VAL A 133 -10.59 -19.58 4.82
C VAL A 133 -10.72 -20.25 3.44
N GLY A 134 -10.60 -21.59 3.40
CA GLY A 134 -10.49 -22.37 2.17
C GLY A 134 -9.06 -22.57 1.70
N PHE A 135 -8.84 -23.57 0.83
CA PHE A 135 -7.51 -23.92 0.31
C PHE A 135 -7.44 -23.77 -1.21
N PRO A 136 -6.25 -23.40 -1.76
CA PRO A 136 -5.03 -23.03 -1.05
C PRO A 136 -5.24 -21.78 -0.20
N ALA A 137 -4.45 -21.65 0.89
CA ALA A 137 -4.43 -20.47 1.74
C ALA A 137 -3.02 -19.85 1.75
N ILE A 138 -2.94 -18.53 1.92
CA ILE A 138 -1.68 -17.81 2.08
C ILE A 138 -1.63 -17.19 3.48
N CYS A 139 -0.45 -17.28 4.12
CA CYS A 139 -0.16 -16.66 5.40
C CYS A 139 0.81 -15.49 5.20
N LYS A 140 0.49 -14.35 5.81
CA LYS A 140 1.32 -13.14 5.77
C LYS A 140 1.40 -12.54 7.18
N PRO A 141 2.47 -11.82 7.55
CA PRO A 141 2.44 -10.94 8.72
C PRO A 141 1.31 -9.91 8.54
N ALA A 142 0.64 -9.53 9.64
CA ALA A 142 -0.52 -8.65 9.56
C ALA A 142 -0.15 -7.17 9.37
N ALA A 143 1.08 -6.77 9.76
CA ALA A 143 1.53 -5.38 9.80
C ALA A 143 2.85 -5.14 9.04
N GLU A 144 3.23 -6.04 8.14
CA GLU A 144 4.45 -5.90 7.33
C GLU A 144 4.09 -5.60 5.87
N ASP A 145 4.91 -4.78 5.22
CA ASP A 145 4.84 -4.47 3.81
C ASP A 145 6.01 -5.04 3.00
N ALA A 146 6.20 -4.64 1.76
CA ALA A 146 7.31 -5.04 0.88
C ALA A 146 7.54 -6.55 0.78
N SER A 147 6.49 -7.37 0.92
CA SER A 147 6.55 -8.85 0.94
C SER A 147 7.36 -9.44 2.10
N VAL A 148 7.67 -8.69 3.15
CA VAL A 148 8.36 -9.21 4.33
C VAL A 148 7.56 -10.40 4.91
N GLY A 149 8.25 -11.53 5.14
CA GLY A 149 7.64 -12.76 5.64
C GLY A 149 6.80 -13.56 4.62
N VAL A 150 6.69 -13.10 3.38
CA VAL A 150 6.03 -13.84 2.28
C VAL A 150 7.06 -14.65 1.52
N GLU A 151 6.91 -15.97 1.56
CA GLU A 151 7.80 -16.97 0.95
C GLU A 151 6.97 -18.02 0.22
N GLN A 152 7.60 -18.90 -0.56
CA GLN A 152 6.91 -20.01 -1.23
C GLN A 152 6.11 -20.90 -0.26
N ARG A 153 6.68 -21.15 0.94
CA ARG A 153 5.99 -21.87 2.01
C ARG A 153 4.84 -21.09 2.69
N SER A 154 4.63 -19.84 2.33
CA SER A 154 3.49 -19.06 2.84
C SER A 154 2.16 -19.51 2.23
N VAL A 155 2.18 -20.19 1.07
CA VAL A 155 0.99 -20.77 0.45
C VAL A 155 0.90 -22.26 0.78
N VAL A 156 -0.22 -22.67 1.38
CA VAL A 156 -0.43 -24.02 1.88
C VAL A 156 -1.74 -24.62 1.37
N ARG A 157 -1.78 -25.96 1.27
CA ARG A 157 -2.93 -26.70 0.70
C ARG A 157 -3.74 -27.48 1.72
N THR A 158 -3.29 -27.57 2.98
CA THR A 158 -3.95 -28.38 4.01
C THR A 158 -4.02 -27.65 5.34
N ALA A 159 -4.99 -28.00 6.18
CA ALA A 159 -5.14 -27.43 7.52
C ALA A 159 -3.91 -27.67 8.41
N ARG A 160 -3.28 -28.85 8.28
CA ARG A 160 -2.06 -29.18 9.02
C ARG A 160 -0.90 -28.25 8.63
N ALA A 161 -0.63 -28.10 7.31
CA ALA A 161 0.42 -27.20 6.83
C ALA A 161 0.11 -25.73 7.19
N LEU A 162 -1.16 -25.35 7.21
CA LEU A 162 -1.60 -24.03 7.67
C LEU A 162 -1.23 -23.79 9.14
N ALA A 163 -1.56 -24.74 10.02
CA ALA A 163 -1.21 -24.64 11.43
C ALA A 163 0.30 -24.57 11.66
N GLU A 164 1.07 -25.43 10.99
CA GLU A 164 2.53 -25.42 11.05
C GLU A 164 3.11 -24.09 10.59
N ARG A 165 2.60 -23.51 9.48
CA ARG A 165 3.07 -22.23 8.95
C ARG A 165 2.73 -21.06 9.88
N VAL A 166 1.49 -20.99 10.38
CA VAL A 166 1.07 -19.94 11.33
C VAL A 166 1.91 -19.97 12.59
N ASN A 167 2.12 -21.16 13.18
CA ASN A 167 2.96 -21.31 14.37
C ASN A 167 4.40 -20.86 14.12
N SER A 168 5.00 -21.24 12.99
CA SER A 168 6.33 -20.77 12.60
C SER A 168 6.40 -19.24 12.43
N MET A 169 5.35 -18.63 11.91
CA MET A 169 5.28 -17.17 11.77
C MET A 169 5.16 -16.46 13.12
N HIS A 170 4.45 -17.04 14.07
CA HIS A 170 4.33 -16.49 15.42
C HIS A 170 5.64 -16.48 16.23
N GLU A 171 6.69 -17.16 15.78
CA GLU A 171 8.03 -17.05 16.39
C GLU A 171 8.62 -15.65 16.18
N ARG A 172 8.24 -14.99 15.07
CA ARG A 172 8.78 -13.70 14.65
C ARG A 172 7.76 -12.56 14.64
N TRP A 173 6.50 -12.86 14.28
CA TRP A 173 5.43 -11.86 14.18
C TRP A 173 4.31 -12.17 15.17
N GLY A 174 3.71 -11.12 15.76
CA GLY A 174 2.64 -11.28 16.75
C GLY A 174 1.31 -11.72 16.14
N GLU A 175 0.95 -11.14 15.00
CA GLU A 175 -0.30 -11.40 14.30
C GLU A 175 -0.04 -11.87 12.86
N VAL A 176 -0.80 -12.88 12.44
CA VAL A 176 -0.70 -13.46 11.09
C VAL A 176 -2.07 -13.32 10.41
N ILE A 177 -2.11 -12.73 9.23
CA ILE A 177 -3.29 -12.79 8.37
C ILE A 177 -3.23 -14.08 7.55
N VAL A 178 -4.30 -14.88 7.65
CA VAL A 178 -4.54 -16.05 6.82
C VAL A 178 -5.61 -15.67 5.81
N GLN A 179 -5.31 -15.84 4.52
CA GLN A 179 -6.20 -15.44 3.44
C GLN A 179 -6.33 -16.57 2.42
N ARG A 180 -7.50 -16.72 1.81
CA ARG A 180 -7.65 -17.61 0.66
C ARG A 180 -6.70 -17.17 -0.45
N TYR A 181 -5.86 -18.07 -0.92
CA TYR A 181 -5.01 -17.82 -2.09
C TYR A 181 -5.87 -17.81 -3.36
N ILE A 182 -5.78 -16.75 -4.13
CA ILE A 182 -6.44 -16.62 -5.42
C ILE A 182 -5.45 -17.03 -6.51
N ASP A 183 -5.73 -18.15 -7.18
CA ASP A 183 -4.93 -18.62 -8.30
C ASP A 183 -5.33 -17.89 -9.59
N GLY A 184 -4.38 -17.15 -10.18
CA GLY A 184 -4.63 -16.37 -11.36
C GLY A 184 -3.55 -15.31 -11.62
N ARG A 185 -3.94 -14.26 -12.32
CA ARG A 185 -3.05 -13.14 -12.70
C ARG A 185 -2.90 -12.17 -11.54
N GLU A 186 -1.74 -11.59 -11.36
CA GLU A 186 -1.50 -10.52 -10.38
C GLU A 186 -1.35 -9.19 -11.11
N VAL A 187 -2.19 -8.21 -10.76
CA VAL A 187 -2.20 -6.91 -11.41
C VAL A 187 -2.22 -5.79 -10.39
N ASN A 188 -1.70 -4.63 -10.78
CA ASN A 188 -1.61 -3.45 -9.94
C ASN A 188 -2.23 -2.25 -10.66
N VAL A 189 -2.89 -1.38 -9.91
CA VAL A 189 -3.45 -0.12 -10.39
C VAL A 189 -2.86 1.02 -9.56
N GLY A 190 -2.10 1.90 -10.20
CA GLY A 190 -1.56 3.10 -9.59
C GLY A 190 -2.58 4.25 -9.61
N ILE A 191 -2.48 5.15 -8.65
CA ILE A 191 -3.27 6.37 -8.56
C ILE A 191 -2.32 7.51 -8.23
N VAL A 192 -2.40 8.63 -8.94
CA VAL A 192 -1.62 9.85 -8.69
C VAL A 192 -2.56 11.04 -8.76
N GLY A 193 -2.80 11.69 -7.63
CA GLY A 193 -3.85 12.71 -7.52
C GLY A 193 -5.21 12.13 -7.87
N ASP A 194 -5.83 12.68 -8.90
CA ASP A 194 -7.14 12.25 -9.41
C ASP A 194 -7.02 11.30 -10.62
N THR A 195 -5.78 10.99 -11.05
CA THR A 195 -5.51 10.14 -12.22
C THR A 195 -5.35 8.69 -11.80
N VAL A 196 -6.16 7.81 -12.39
CA VAL A 196 -6.00 6.35 -12.27
C VAL A 196 -5.13 5.88 -13.43
N LEU A 197 -3.98 5.30 -13.12
CA LEU A 197 -2.97 4.90 -14.10
C LEU A 197 -3.35 3.60 -14.83
N PRO A 198 -2.71 3.32 -15.99
CA PRO A 198 -2.86 2.04 -16.69
C PRO A 198 -2.53 0.84 -15.79
N VAL A 199 -3.28 -0.23 -15.97
CA VAL A 199 -3.08 -1.47 -15.20
C VAL A 199 -1.73 -2.10 -15.56
N SER A 200 -0.95 -2.45 -14.55
CA SER A 200 0.29 -3.24 -14.68
C SER A 200 0.05 -4.67 -14.24
N GLU A 201 0.74 -5.64 -14.82
CA GLU A 201 0.67 -7.05 -14.46
C GLU A 201 2.04 -7.57 -14.06
N ILE A 202 2.07 -8.48 -13.09
CA ILE A 202 3.26 -9.29 -12.79
C ILE A 202 3.12 -10.61 -13.55
N GLN A 203 3.98 -10.81 -14.54
CA GLN A 203 4.05 -12.02 -15.34
C GLN A 203 4.79 -13.11 -14.56
N PHE A 204 4.18 -14.30 -14.45
CA PHE A 204 4.76 -15.44 -13.77
C PHE A 204 5.13 -16.58 -14.73
N ASP A 205 5.25 -16.32 -16.02
CA ASP A 205 5.47 -17.36 -17.03
C ASP A 205 6.85 -18.03 -16.90
N ALA A 206 7.83 -17.28 -16.41
CA ALA A 206 9.18 -17.79 -16.13
C ALA A 206 9.31 -18.41 -14.72
N MET A 207 8.26 -18.39 -13.89
CA MET A 207 8.31 -19.00 -12.56
C MET A 207 8.52 -20.51 -12.67
N PRO A 208 9.51 -21.10 -11.99
CA PRO A 208 9.79 -22.52 -12.05
C PRO A 208 8.58 -23.41 -11.72
N LYS A 209 8.47 -24.55 -12.40
CA LYS A 209 7.39 -25.50 -12.14
C LYS A 209 7.41 -25.96 -10.68
N GLY A 210 6.25 -25.91 -10.03
CA GLY A 210 6.08 -26.28 -8.63
C GLY A 210 6.17 -25.13 -7.65
N MET A 211 6.66 -23.97 -8.07
CA MET A 211 6.58 -22.74 -7.29
C MET A 211 5.20 -22.08 -7.41
N TRP A 212 4.83 -21.39 -6.35
CA TRP A 212 3.62 -20.58 -6.35
C TRP A 212 3.86 -19.26 -7.10
N ARG A 213 2.86 -18.83 -7.85
CA ARG A 213 2.86 -17.56 -8.54
C ARG A 213 2.54 -16.45 -7.54
N ILE A 214 3.53 -16.00 -6.80
CA ILE A 214 3.45 -14.93 -5.79
C ILE A 214 4.65 -14.01 -5.89
N VAL A 215 4.45 -12.74 -5.55
CA VAL A 215 5.53 -11.80 -5.31
C VAL A 215 6.02 -12.02 -3.88
N SER A 216 7.07 -12.84 -3.75
CA SER A 216 7.70 -13.17 -2.46
C SER A 216 8.75 -12.14 -2.07
N TYR A 217 9.25 -12.25 -0.84
CA TYR A 217 10.42 -11.45 -0.41
C TYR A 217 11.61 -11.66 -1.35
N ARG A 218 11.87 -12.90 -1.79
CA ARG A 218 12.99 -13.20 -2.69
C ARG A 218 12.82 -12.63 -4.08
N SER A 219 11.58 -12.54 -4.60
CA SER A 219 11.33 -11.94 -5.91
C SER A 219 11.53 -10.42 -5.92
N LYS A 220 11.49 -9.75 -4.76
CA LYS A 220 11.78 -8.32 -4.65
C LYS A 220 13.24 -8.00 -4.31
N TRP A 221 13.85 -8.81 -3.43
CA TRP A 221 15.08 -8.44 -2.74
C TRP A 221 16.27 -9.36 -3.03
N ALA A 222 16.08 -10.48 -3.72
CA ALA A 222 17.16 -11.41 -4.09
C ALA A 222 17.36 -11.39 -5.61
N SER A 223 17.98 -10.33 -6.11
CA SER A 223 18.28 -10.13 -7.53
C SER A 223 18.97 -11.38 -8.13
N GLY A 224 18.49 -11.81 -9.29
CA GLY A 224 18.98 -13.01 -9.99
C GLY A 224 18.48 -14.32 -9.41
N SER A 225 17.60 -14.33 -8.39
CA SER A 225 16.95 -15.56 -7.93
C SER A 225 15.91 -16.06 -8.95
N ASP A 226 15.58 -17.36 -8.88
CA ASP A 226 14.51 -17.95 -9.70
C ASP A 226 13.16 -17.24 -9.49
N GLU A 227 12.92 -16.73 -8.28
CA GLU A 227 11.71 -16.02 -7.93
C GLU A 227 11.68 -14.58 -8.50
N ASP A 228 12.84 -13.91 -8.54
CA ASP A 228 13.00 -12.61 -9.18
C ASP A 228 12.83 -12.73 -10.71
N SER A 229 13.56 -13.63 -11.33
CA SER A 229 13.45 -13.91 -12.77
C SER A 229 12.06 -14.40 -13.16
N GLY A 230 11.36 -15.07 -12.22
CA GLY A 230 10.03 -15.64 -12.40
C GLY A 230 8.88 -14.66 -12.25
N ALA A 231 9.10 -13.43 -11.74
CA ALA A 231 8.08 -12.44 -11.45
C ALA A 231 8.39 -11.11 -12.14
N GLN A 232 8.07 -11.00 -13.43
CA GLN A 232 8.45 -9.85 -14.26
C GLN A 232 7.28 -8.90 -14.51
N PRO A 233 7.44 -7.58 -14.32
CA PRO A 233 6.38 -6.62 -14.53
C PRO A 233 6.17 -6.33 -16.03
N GLN A 234 4.90 -6.19 -16.42
CA GLN A 234 4.47 -5.75 -17.74
C GLN A 234 3.44 -4.61 -17.59
N CYS A 235 3.67 -3.50 -18.27
CA CYS A 235 2.71 -2.40 -18.35
C CYS A 235 2.67 -1.85 -19.78
N PRO A 236 1.45 -1.67 -20.39
CA PRO A 236 0.17 -2.02 -19.82
C PRO A 236 -0.05 -3.55 -19.76
N ALA A 237 -0.94 -4.00 -18.87
CA ALA A 237 -1.39 -5.38 -18.81
C ALA A 237 -2.21 -5.75 -20.05
N ASN A 238 -2.07 -6.97 -20.55
CA ASN A 238 -2.89 -7.47 -21.66
C ASN A 238 -4.25 -7.95 -21.13
N LEU A 239 -5.21 -7.01 -21.01
CA LEU A 239 -6.57 -7.20 -20.52
C LEU A 239 -7.59 -6.69 -21.53
N SER A 240 -8.85 -7.14 -21.43
CA SER A 240 -9.94 -6.50 -22.17
C SER A 240 -10.21 -5.10 -21.59
N THR A 241 -10.80 -4.23 -22.40
CA THR A 241 -11.18 -2.88 -21.99
C THR A 241 -12.10 -2.91 -20.77
N GLU A 242 -13.11 -3.78 -20.80
CA GLU A 242 -14.12 -3.92 -19.74
C GLU A 242 -13.47 -4.30 -18.39
N LEU A 243 -12.53 -5.26 -18.40
CA LEU A 243 -11.84 -5.69 -17.19
C LEU A 243 -10.86 -4.63 -16.69
N THR A 244 -10.21 -3.88 -17.59
CA THR A 244 -9.36 -2.75 -17.26
C THR A 244 -10.16 -1.67 -16.55
N GLU A 245 -11.29 -1.25 -17.12
CA GLU A 245 -12.18 -0.25 -16.52
C GLU A 245 -12.76 -0.71 -15.18
N GLU A 246 -13.11 -2.00 -15.06
CA GLU A 246 -13.57 -2.57 -13.79
C GLU A 246 -12.51 -2.50 -12.72
N LEU A 247 -11.26 -2.90 -13.01
CA LEU A 247 -10.13 -2.83 -12.09
C LEU A 247 -9.84 -1.39 -11.65
N GLN A 248 -9.80 -0.46 -12.59
CA GLN A 248 -9.57 0.96 -12.29
C GLN A 248 -10.68 1.55 -11.41
N ARG A 249 -11.93 1.23 -11.70
CA ARG A 249 -13.08 1.65 -10.89
C ARG A 249 -13.02 1.08 -9.48
N ILE A 250 -12.72 -0.22 -9.32
CA ILE A 250 -12.59 -0.87 -8.01
C ILE A 250 -11.40 -0.28 -7.24
N ALA A 251 -10.27 -0.03 -7.91
CA ALA A 251 -9.10 0.59 -7.30
C ALA A 251 -9.41 1.99 -6.76
N LEU A 252 -10.07 2.82 -7.55
CA LEU A 252 -10.47 4.16 -7.13
C LEU A 252 -11.44 4.12 -5.95
N GLN A 253 -12.41 3.20 -5.97
CA GLN A 253 -13.33 3.01 -4.84
C GLN A 253 -12.59 2.57 -3.56
N ALA A 254 -11.70 1.60 -3.67
CA ALA A 254 -10.91 1.14 -2.53
C ALA A 254 -10.04 2.27 -1.95
N TRP A 255 -9.40 3.06 -2.84
CA TRP A 255 -8.60 4.23 -2.48
C TRP A 255 -9.41 5.28 -1.73
N GLN A 256 -10.60 5.59 -2.22
CA GLN A 256 -11.52 6.55 -1.58
C GLN A 256 -12.01 6.04 -0.21
N VAL A 257 -12.31 4.75 -0.09
CA VAL A 257 -12.77 4.13 1.17
C VAL A 257 -11.73 4.22 2.27
N VAL A 258 -10.44 4.06 1.96
CA VAL A 258 -9.38 4.20 2.96
C VAL A 258 -8.99 5.67 3.23
N GLY A 259 -9.57 6.62 2.51
CA GLY A 259 -9.22 8.04 2.60
C GLY A 259 -7.88 8.36 1.96
N GLY A 260 -7.54 7.66 0.87
CA GLY A 260 -6.29 7.85 0.14
C GLY A 260 -6.19 9.26 -0.47
N ASP A 261 -4.99 9.84 -0.43
CA ASP A 261 -4.64 11.13 -1.02
C ASP A 261 -3.18 11.09 -1.52
N GLY A 262 -2.87 12.00 -2.44
CA GLY A 262 -1.54 12.09 -3.05
C GLY A 262 -1.31 11.02 -4.11
N TYR A 263 -0.73 9.91 -3.75
CA TYR A 263 -0.46 8.78 -4.63
C TYR A 263 -0.61 7.46 -3.88
N GLY A 264 -0.92 6.39 -4.62
CA GLY A 264 -1.12 5.06 -4.05
C GLY A 264 -1.17 3.97 -5.09
N ARG A 265 -1.28 2.71 -4.62
CA ARG A 265 -1.41 1.53 -5.48
C ARG A 265 -2.37 0.53 -4.85
N VAL A 266 -3.24 -0.02 -5.68
CA VAL A 266 -4.11 -1.11 -5.29
C VAL A 266 -3.69 -2.36 -6.02
N ASP A 267 -3.41 -3.43 -5.29
CA ASP A 267 -2.92 -4.69 -5.80
C ASP A 267 -4.05 -5.73 -5.85
N PHE A 268 -4.13 -6.46 -6.95
CA PHE A 268 -5.22 -7.39 -7.23
C PHE A 268 -4.72 -8.77 -7.65
N ARG A 269 -5.59 -9.77 -7.46
CA ARG A 269 -5.59 -11.01 -8.22
C ARG A 269 -6.84 -11.10 -9.08
N ILE A 270 -6.66 -11.52 -10.33
CA ILE A 270 -7.77 -11.89 -11.21
C ILE A 270 -7.82 -13.41 -11.23
N ASP A 271 -8.92 -14.00 -10.78
CA ASP A 271 -9.07 -15.45 -10.74
C ASP A 271 -9.29 -16.04 -12.16
N ARG A 272 -9.37 -17.37 -12.25
CA ARG A 272 -9.54 -18.07 -13.53
C ARG A 272 -10.89 -17.79 -14.20
N ALA A 273 -11.86 -17.28 -13.44
CA ALA A 273 -13.17 -16.86 -13.97
C ALA A 273 -13.18 -15.39 -14.42
N GLY A 274 -12.03 -14.69 -14.32
CA GLY A 274 -11.89 -13.29 -14.67
C GLY A 274 -12.32 -12.31 -13.57
N LYS A 275 -12.67 -12.80 -12.37
CA LYS A 275 -13.09 -11.94 -11.26
C LYS A 275 -11.90 -11.31 -10.56
N PRO A 276 -11.87 -9.96 -10.38
CA PRO A 276 -10.85 -9.29 -9.60
C PRO A 276 -11.07 -9.47 -8.09
N TRP A 277 -9.95 -9.50 -7.34
CA TRP A 277 -9.89 -9.60 -5.89
C TRP A 277 -8.80 -8.68 -5.38
N ILE A 278 -9.13 -7.75 -4.50
CA ILE A 278 -8.15 -6.82 -3.88
C ILE A 278 -7.27 -7.62 -2.91
N LEU A 279 -5.97 -7.48 -3.04
CA LEU A 279 -4.98 -8.05 -2.10
C LEU A 279 -4.59 -7.06 -1.02
N GLU A 280 -4.33 -5.81 -1.42
CA GLU A 280 -3.97 -4.72 -0.51
C GLU A 280 -4.16 -3.35 -1.17
N VAL A 281 -4.23 -2.32 -0.34
CA VAL A 281 -4.17 -0.91 -0.72
C VAL A 281 -2.89 -0.35 -0.11
N ASN A 282 -1.98 0.13 -0.95
CA ASN A 282 -0.71 0.71 -0.53
C ASN A 282 -0.77 2.24 -0.66
N SER A 283 -0.66 2.94 0.47
CA SER A 283 -0.75 4.40 0.55
C SER A 283 0.58 5.14 0.36
N ASN A 284 1.69 4.39 0.25
CA ASN A 284 3.03 4.91 0.02
C ASN A 284 3.85 3.90 -0.80
N PRO A 285 3.43 3.60 -2.06
CA PRO A 285 4.16 2.66 -2.90
C PRO A 285 5.51 3.25 -3.32
N ASP A 286 6.47 2.36 -3.55
CA ASP A 286 7.77 2.70 -4.13
C ASP A 286 7.61 3.53 -5.42
N ILE A 287 8.33 4.65 -5.46
CA ILE A 287 8.38 5.59 -6.59
C ILE A 287 9.78 5.70 -7.21
N SER A 288 10.66 4.73 -6.97
CA SER A 288 11.95 4.67 -7.68
C SER A 288 11.74 4.70 -9.20
N PRO A 289 12.73 5.13 -9.99
CA PRO A 289 12.57 5.27 -11.45
C PRO A 289 12.15 3.98 -12.17
N ASP A 290 12.50 2.83 -11.61
CA ASP A 290 12.18 1.49 -12.12
C ASP A 290 10.99 0.82 -11.39
N ALA A 291 10.38 1.52 -10.44
CA ALA A 291 9.22 1.01 -9.69
C ALA A 291 7.96 0.87 -10.56
N GLY A 292 7.03 0.06 -10.05
CA GLY A 292 5.75 -0.18 -10.73
C GLY A 292 4.94 1.10 -10.97
N LEU A 293 4.92 2.03 -10.00
CA LEU A 293 4.17 3.28 -10.13
C LEU A 293 4.78 4.18 -11.23
N ALA A 294 6.11 4.33 -11.25
CA ALA A 294 6.81 5.09 -12.27
C ALA A 294 6.59 4.51 -13.68
N ARG A 295 6.59 3.18 -13.79
CA ARG A 295 6.31 2.48 -15.06
C ARG A 295 4.90 2.72 -15.55
N MET A 296 3.89 2.64 -14.66
CA MET A 296 2.49 2.93 -14.99
C MET A 296 2.31 4.40 -15.41
N ALA A 297 2.95 5.33 -14.71
CA ALA A 297 2.94 6.75 -15.05
C ALA A 297 3.56 7.00 -16.44
N GLY A 298 4.69 6.34 -16.76
CA GLY A 298 5.32 6.44 -18.08
C GLY A 298 4.43 5.98 -19.23
N VAL A 299 3.63 4.93 -19.03
CA VAL A 299 2.64 4.46 -20.01
C VAL A 299 1.50 5.47 -20.19
N GLU A 300 1.10 6.17 -19.12
CA GLU A 300 0.12 7.27 -19.17
C GLU A 300 0.67 8.55 -19.83
N GLY A 301 1.97 8.59 -20.14
CA GLY A 301 2.63 9.74 -20.73
C GLY A 301 3.26 10.70 -19.71
N LEU A 302 3.28 10.33 -18.43
CA LEU A 302 3.99 11.04 -17.38
C LEU A 302 5.41 10.46 -17.23
N ASP A 303 6.41 11.13 -17.74
CA ASP A 303 7.80 10.75 -17.45
C ASP A 303 8.10 10.83 -15.95
N TYR A 304 9.23 10.28 -15.52
CA TYR A 304 9.61 10.27 -14.11
C TYR A 304 9.61 11.65 -13.47
N GLY A 305 10.11 12.66 -14.21
CA GLY A 305 10.11 14.04 -13.76
C GLY A 305 8.69 14.58 -13.57
N ALA A 306 7.77 14.29 -14.50
CA ALA A 306 6.37 14.68 -14.40
C ALA A 306 5.66 13.99 -13.21
N LEU A 307 5.95 12.71 -12.96
CA LEU A 307 5.44 11.98 -11.81
C LEU A 307 5.87 12.65 -10.49
N VAL A 308 7.18 12.90 -10.31
CA VAL A 308 7.71 13.53 -9.09
C VAL A 308 7.11 14.92 -8.89
N ARG A 309 6.99 15.71 -9.97
CA ARG A 309 6.33 17.05 -9.92
C ARG A 309 4.87 16.93 -9.49
N ALA A 310 4.10 16.05 -10.10
CA ALA A 310 2.68 15.87 -9.77
C ALA A 310 2.48 15.49 -8.29
N ILE A 311 3.32 14.59 -7.76
CA ILE A 311 3.31 14.21 -6.35
C ILE A 311 3.66 15.42 -5.46
N CYS A 312 4.69 16.19 -5.83
CA CYS A 312 5.12 17.37 -5.07
C CYS A 312 4.04 18.46 -5.05
N GLU A 313 3.45 18.78 -6.21
CA GLU A 313 2.40 19.77 -6.36
C GLU A 313 1.14 19.39 -5.56
N ARG A 314 0.74 18.12 -5.59
CA ARG A 314 -0.38 17.65 -4.78
C ARG A 314 -0.10 17.83 -3.30
N GLY A 315 1.12 17.52 -2.84
CA GLY A 315 1.53 17.74 -1.44
C GLY A 315 1.53 19.21 -1.05
N LEU A 316 2.00 20.11 -1.93
CA LEU A 316 2.03 21.55 -1.70
C LEU A 316 0.61 22.15 -1.52
N HIS A 317 -0.34 21.68 -2.33
CA HIS A 317 -1.73 22.15 -2.31
C HIS A 317 -2.63 21.36 -1.36
N ARG A 318 -2.04 20.54 -0.50
CA ARG A 318 -2.78 19.76 0.47
C ARG A 318 -3.55 20.68 1.40
N GLU A 319 -4.88 20.52 1.39
CA GLU A 319 -5.73 21.17 2.39
C GLU A 319 -5.46 20.56 3.77
N ARG A 320 -5.36 21.41 4.79
CA ARG A 320 -5.30 20.90 6.17
C ARG A 320 -6.60 20.17 6.46
N PRO A 321 -6.56 18.91 6.99
CA PRO A 321 -7.77 18.23 7.36
C PRO A 321 -8.56 19.13 8.32
N SER A 322 -9.67 19.67 7.88
CA SER A 322 -10.60 20.32 8.77
C SER A 322 -11.33 19.25 9.58
N THR A 323 -11.75 19.57 10.79
CA THR A 323 -12.65 18.69 11.56
C THR A 323 -13.91 18.34 10.76
N SER A 324 -14.32 19.17 9.81
CA SER A 324 -15.43 18.93 8.90
C SER A 324 -15.16 17.81 7.89
N ASP A 325 -13.90 17.61 7.43
CA ASP A 325 -13.58 16.61 6.43
C ASP A 325 -13.50 15.20 7.05
N GLN A 326 -13.01 15.10 8.28
CA GLN A 326 -13.08 13.88 9.07
C GLN A 326 -14.53 13.48 9.36
N TRP A 327 -15.39 14.45 9.64
CA TRP A 327 -16.83 14.24 9.77
C TRP A 327 -17.49 13.85 8.45
N ALA A 328 -17.10 14.44 7.33
CA ALA A 328 -17.64 14.11 6.01
C ALA A 328 -17.24 12.69 5.59
N LEU A 329 -16.01 12.25 5.89
CA LEU A 329 -15.59 10.86 5.67
C LEU A 329 -16.36 9.90 6.59
N ALA A 330 -16.49 10.22 7.88
CA ALA A 330 -17.28 9.46 8.83
C ALA A 330 -18.76 9.39 8.40
N GLN A 331 -19.32 10.46 7.87
CA GLN A 331 -20.69 10.50 7.35
C GLN A 331 -20.85 9.70 6.05
N ARG A 332 -19.86 9.71 5.14
CA ARG A 332 -19.87 8.84 3.94
C ARG A 332 -19.82 7.36 4.31
N LEU A 333 -18.99 7.02 5.30
CA LEU A 333 -18.92 5.66 5.85
C LEU A 333 -20.17 5.28 6.63
N SER A 334 -20.81 6.22 7.34
CA SER A 334 -22.04 6.00 8.09
C SER A 334 -23.30 6.12 7.23
N GLY A 335 -23.29 6.90 6.15
CA GLY A 335 -24.40 7.00 5.21
C GLY A 335 -24.74 5.68 4.53
N VAL A 336 -23.72 4.85 4.27
CA VAL A 336 -23.90 3.45 3.85
C VAL A 336 -24.56 2.60 4.97
N MET A 337 -24.43 3.00 6.25
CA MET A 337 -25.01 2.30 7.39
C MET A 337 -26.43 2.79 7.75
N VAL A 338 -26.76 4.06 7.47
CA VAL A 338 -28.06 4.65 7.85
C VAL A 338 -29.19 4.21 6.91
N GLU A 339 -28.91 4.00 5.63
CA GLU A 339 -29.91 3.43 4.70
C GLU A 339 -30.31 1.99 5.07
N GLU A 340 -29.37 1.16 5.56
CA GLU A 340 -29.68 -0.20 6.00
C GLU A 340 -30.36 -0.23 7.39
N GLN A 341 -30.04 0.68 8.30
CA GLN A 341 -30.71 0.75 9.60
C GLN A 341 -32.12 1.34 9.52
N GLY A 342 -32.38 2.25 8.58
CA GLY A 342 -33.75 2.72 8.28
C GLY A 342 -34.66 1.58 7.84
N ALA A 343 -34.18 0.73 6.95
CA ALA A 343 -34.92 -0.47 6.50
C ALA A 343 -35.11 -1.53 7.61
N ALA A 344 -34.12 -1.69 8.51
CA ALA A 344 -34.19 -2.63 9.62
C ALA A 344 -35.14 -2.12 10.75
N LEU A 345 -35.18 -0.82 11.01
CA LEU A 345 -36.08 -0.23 12.00
C LEU A 345 -37.55 -0.24 11.55
N GLU A 346 -37.83 -0.10 10.25
CA GLU A 346 -39.18 -0.29 9.73
C GLU A 346 -39.67 -1.74 9.83
N LEU A 347 -38.79 -2.72 9.67
CA LEU A 347 -39.11 -4.15 9.86
C LEU A 347 -39.40 -4.51 11.34
N PHE A 348 -38.78 -3.83 12.30
CA PHE A 348 -39.07 -4.01 13.73
C PHE A 348 -40.36 -3.30 14.19
N ALA A 349 -40.74 -2.21 13.53
CA ALA A 349 -41.97 -1.50 13.88
C ALA A 349 -43.24 -2.18 13.35
N VAL A 350 -43.13 -3.04 12.34
CA VAL A 350 -44.29 -3.81 11.78
C VAL A 350 -44.57 -5.10 12.54
N GLY A 351 -43.64 -5.57 13.38
CA GLY A 351 -43.81 -6.80 14.19
C GLY A 351 -44.50 -6.63 15.56
N GLN A 352 -44.95 -5.42 15.93
CA GLN A 352 -45.62 -5.13 17.20
C GLN A 352 -47.05 -4.55 17.02
N ARG A 353 -47.76 -4.99 16.01
CA ARG A 353 -49.20 -4.74 15.93
C ARG A 353 -49.99 -6.07 15.78
#